data_66cf092cf348f8cd1e0b983d523d646a
#
_entry.id   66cf092cf348f8cd1e0b983d523d646a
#
_cell.length_a   1.000
_cell.length_b   1.000
_cell.length_c   1.000
_cell.angle_alpha   90.00
_cell.angle_beta   90.00
_cell.angle_gamma   90.00
#
_symmetry.space_group_name_H-M   'P 1'
#
loop_
_entity.id
_entity.type
_entity.pdbx_description
1 polymer ?
#
loop_
_entity_poly.entity_id
_entity_poly.type
_entity_poly.pdbx_seq_one_letter_code
_entity_poly.pdbx_strand_id
1 'polypeptide(L)'
;MRARPHLANRRPSRLDGPPGAGVFDRLGPPRYRGAGARSSAAPGARTPHFWRLKALTTFAELGVVPEITDALASEGIVDAFPIQELALPIALGGHDIIGQARTGTGKTLAFGVALLQRITHGRARPQALVVAPTRELALQVTDDLLVAGGKLGTRVLSVYGGRAYEPQIEALREGVDVVVGTPGRLLDLVKQKKLDLSEVGVLVLDEADRMLDLGFLPDIERIVERIPAQRQTMLFSATMPGEIVALSRKYLTRPTNVRAESHNESQATPQVVQHVWQAHQMDKAEMVARLLQADGRGLTMVFCQTKRACDRVASDLAQRGFAAAAVHGDLGQGQRERALRAFRNGKIDVLVATDVAARGLDVDDVTHVVNYECPDSADTYVHRIGRTGRAGKEGTSVTLVDWSDLARWKLINGTLGLDFAAPEETYSTSEHFYAALGIPAGTTGKLPKEQRGERAGLDAEELEDIGETGKTRSAHRHGDRDRDRDRDRPARRRRRSRARTRGGKPVDAAAHEGGAERSLTRDETAPAGEAAGEGERSGGSVATGRKRTRSRRRTRSGQPVAEGEAAPAASEAQQTA
;
A
#
# COMPACT_ATOMS: atom_id res chain seq x y z
N MET A 1 50.24 -37.76 24.15
CA MET A 1 50.12 -39.16 24.53
C MET A 1 48.83 -39.71 23.92
N ARG A 2 49.00 -40.58 22.92
CA ARG A 2 48.40 -41.91 22.67
C ARG A 2 46.85 -41.92 22.67
N ALA A 3 46.09 -42.49 21.75
CA ALA A 3 46.35 -43.25 20.52
C ALA A 3 44.98 -43.50 19.88
N ARG A 4 44.93 -43.54 18.56
CA ARG A 4 43.86 -44.21 17.77
C ARG A 4 44.03 -45.73 17.85
N PRO A 5 43.02 -46.56 17.51
CA PRO A 5 42.95 -47.17 16.18
C PRO A 5 41.49 -47.28 15.66
N HIS A 6 41.17 -47.15 14.39
CA HIS A 6 41.32 -47.94 13.16
C HIS A 6 40.46 -49.23 13.06
N LEU A 7 39.88 -49.36 11.82
CA LEU A 7 39.43 -50.56 11.07
C LEU A 7 37.95 -50.98 11.28
N ALA A 8 37.16 -51.44 10.30
CA ALA A 8 37.40 -51.78 8.90
C ALA A 8 36.04 -51.94 8.16
N ASN A 9 35.96 -51.48 7.01
CA ASN A 9 35.60 -52.06 5.72
C ASN A 9 35.03 -53.50 5.69
N ARG A 10 33.83 -53.68 5.08
CA ARG A 10 33.48 -54.87 4.28
C ARG A 10 32.23 -54.65 3.45
N ARG A 11 32.39 -54.47 2.13
CA ARG A 11 31.57 -55.12 1.09
C ARG A 11 32.11 -56.53 0.90
N PRO A 12 31.46 -57.52 0.28
CA PRO A 12 30.79 -57.59 -1.00
C PRO A 12 29.53 -58.48 -0.98
N SER A 13 28.79 -58.84 -2.01
CA SER A 13 29.08 -59.38 -3.34
C SER A 13 27.77 -59.62 -4.10
N ARG A 14 27.87 -59.57 -5.42
CA ARG A 14 26.96 -60.04 -6.47
C ARG A 14 26.63 -61.51 -6.37
N LEU A 15 25.50 -61.91 -7.00
CA LEU A 15 25.31 -63.12 -7.85
C LEU A 15 23.94 -62.98 -8.57
N ASP A 16 23.97 -62.73 -9.82
CA ASP A 16 23.74 -63.57 -11.01
C ASP A 16 22.29 -64.01 -11.27
N GLY A 17 21.72 -63.62 -12.45
CA GLY A 17 20.57 -64.23 -13.10
C GLY A 17 21.02 -65.45 -13.96
N PRO A 18 20.37 -65.86 -15.00
CA PRO A 18 18.99 -65.94 -15.51
C PRO A 18 18.59 -67.44 -15.79
N PRO A 19 17.86 -67.91 -16.81
CA PRO A 19 16.90 -67.40 -17.80
C PRO A 19 15.64 -68.27 -17.93
N GLY A 20 14.72 -67.91 -18.85
CA GLY A 20 13.72 -68.84 -19.30
C GLY A 20 12.60 -68.20 -20.17
N ALA A 21 12.80 -68.30 -21.46
CA ALA A 21 11.78 -68.00 -22.50
C ALA A 21 10.70 -69.06 -22.54
N GLY A 22 9.49 -68.68 -22.90
CA GLY A 22 8.38 -69.59 -23.24
C GLY A 22 7.29 -68.86 -24.03
N VAL A 23 7.38 -69.02 -25.31
CA VAL A 23 6.40 -68.77 -26.39
C VAL A 23 5.17 -69.64 -26.16
N PHE A 24 3.97 -69.14 -26.54
CA PHE A 24 2.81 -69.78 -27.20
C PHE A 24 1.60 -68.89 -27.05
N ASP A 25 1.13 -68.28 -28.05
CA ASP A 25 0.32 -68.63 -29.22
C ASP A 25 -1.20 -68.48 -28.97
N ARG A 26 -1.73 -67.63 -29.79
CA ARG A 26 -3.10 -67.52 -30.32
C ARG A 26 -4.19 -68.44 -29.74
N LEU A 27 -5.35 -67.86 -29.38
CA LEU A 27 -6.67 -68.38 -29.73
C LEU A 27 -7.73 -67.27 -29.70
N GLY A 28 -8.53 -67.22 -30.77
CA GLY A 28 -9.56 -66.25 -31.06
C GLY A 28 -10.89 -66.52 -30.32
N PRO A 29 -11.92 -65.69 -30.57
CA PRO A 29 -13.13 -65.60 -29.76
C PRO A 29 -14.15 -66.73 -30.07
N PRO A 30 -14.92 -67.23 -29.09
CA PRO A 30 -16.12 -68.03 -29.42
C PRO A 30 -17.32 -67.16 -29.62
N ARG A 31 -17.97 -67.40 -30.82
CA ARG A 31 -19.33 -66.98 -31.09
C ARG A 31 -20.29 -67.89 -30.30
N TYR A 32 -21.28 -67.24 -29.63
CA TYR A 32 -22.51 -67.94 -29.28
C TYR A 32 -23.73 -67.19 -29.83
N ARG A 33 -24.55 -67.98 -30.54
CA ARG A 33 -25.84 -67.63 -31.08
C ARG A 33 -26.96 -67.77 -30.05
N GLY A 34 -27.84 -66.83 -30.01
CA GLY A 34 -29.26 -67.05 -30.17
C GLY A 34 -30.13 -67.21 -28.93
N ALA A 35 -31.15 -66.39 -28.95
CA ALA A 35 -32.52 -66.58 -28.53
C ALA A 35 -32.97 -66.19 -27.11
N GLY A 36 -33.96 -65.30 -27.04
CA GLY A 36 -34.88 -65.23 -25.95
C GLY A 36 -35.21 -63.81 -25.48
N ALA A 37 -36.20 -63.20 -26.11
CA ALA A 37 -36.85 -61.97 -25.63
C ALA A 37 -37.46 -62.19 -24.25
N ARG A 38 -37.14 -61.36 -23.31
CA ARG A 38 -38.00 -60.92 -22.20
C ARG A 38 -37.65 -59.48 -21.77
N SER A 39 -38.65 -58.65 -21.92
CA SER A 39 -38.79 -57.31 -21.34
C SER A 39 -38.37 -57.31 -19.87
N SER A 40 -37.40 -56.44 -19.49
CA SER A 40 -37.30 -55.90 -18.15
C SER A 40 -36.58 -54.55 -18.21
N ALA A 41 -37.14 -53.61 -17.51
CA ALA A 41 -36.83 -52.20 -17.40
C ALA A 41 -35.33 -51.90 -17.31
N ALA A 42 -34.86 -50.91 -18.06
CA ALA A 42 -33.53 -50.32 -17.95
C ALA A 42 -33.37 -49.58 -16.63
N PRO A 43 -32.33 -49.82 -15.84
CA PRO A 43 -31.99 -48.92 -14.73
C PRO A 43 -31.29 -47.69 -15.29
N GLY A 44 -31.88 -46.54 -15.02
CA GLY A 44 -31.29 -45.22 -14.91
C GLY A 44 -30.09 -44.90 -15.78
N ALA A 45 -30.34 -44.23 -16.90
CA ALA A 45 -29.35 -43.36 -17.52
C ALA A 45 -28.81 -42.41 -16.42
N ARG A 46 -27.56 -42.59 -16.02
CA ARG A 46 -26.85 -41.55 -15.26
C ARG A 46 -26.79 -40.34 -16.17
N THR A 47 -27.69 -39.38 -15.92
CA THR A 47 -27.57 -38.03 -16.44
C THR A 47 -26.16 -37.54 -16.07
N PRO A 48 -25.38 -36.99 -17.01
CA PRO A 48 -24.14 -36.33 -16.65
C PRO A 48 -24.50 -35.24 -15.64
N HIS A 49 -23.82 -35.23 -14.52
CA HIS A 49 -23.83 -34.09 -13.60
C HIS A 49 -23.37 -32.88 -14.43
N PHE A 50 -24.33 -32.19 -15.04
CA PHE A 50 -24.13 -30.79 -15.36
C PHE A 50 -23.74 -30.11 -14.07
N TRP A 51 -22.54 -29.53 -14.03
CA TRP A 51 -22.14 -28.58 -13.02
C TRP A 51 -23.29 -27.55 -12.98
N ARG A 52 -24.13 -27.66 -11.98
CA ARG A 52 -25.11 -26.61 -11.67
C ARG A 52 -24.23 -25.40 -11.35
N LEU A 53 -24.14 -24.45 -12.26
CA LEU A 53 -23.69 -23.11 -11.94
C LEU A 53 -24.48 -22.72 -10.70
N LYS A 54 -23.80 -22.59 -9.55
CA LYS A 54 -24.43 -22.15 -8.31
C LYS A 54 -25.02 -20.80 -8.67
N ALA A 55 -26.36 -20.68 -8.64
CA ALA A 55 -26.99 -19.38 -8.82
C ALA A 55 -26.37 -18.43 -7.80
N LEU A 56 -25.93 -17.27 -8.26
CA LEU A 56 -25.39 -16.25 -7.37
C LEU A 56 -26.49 -15.87 -6.39
N THR A 57 -26.17 -15.78 -5.11
CA THR A 57 -27.10 -15.42 -4.04
C THR A 57 -27.31 -13.91 -4.06
N THR A 58 -28.55 -13.46 -4.10
CA THR A 58 -28.88 -12.04 -4.07
C THR A 58 -28.85 -11.49 -2.64
N PHE A 59 -28.68 -10.17 -2.48
CA PHE A 59 -28.75 -9.53 -1.16
C PHE A 59 -30.09 -9.71 -0.48
N ALA A 60 -31.20 -9.74 -1.24
CA ALA A 60 -32.54 -9.99 -0.71
C ALA A 60 -32.66 -11.39 -0.07
N GLU A 61 -32.10 -12.43 -0.72
CA GLU A 61 -32.07 -13.81 -0.18
C GLU A 61 -31.26 -13.92 1.11
N LEU A 62 -30.28 -13.01 1.33
CA LEU A 62 -29.48 -12.94 2.54
C LEU A 62 -30.16 -12.17 3.69
N GLY A 63 -31.38 -11.68 3.49
CA GLY A 63 -32.16 -10.96 4.53
C GLY A 63 -31.88 -9.46 4.59
N VAL A 64 -31.36 -8.88 3.52
CA VAL A 64 -31.14 -7.44 3.40
C VAL A 64 -32.47 -6.74 3.08
N VAL A 65 -32.74 -5.62 3.77
CA VAL A 65 -33.98 -4.86 3.59
C VAL A 65 -34.10 -4.24 2.20
N PRO A 66 -35.34 -4.06 1.68
CA PRO A 66 -35.58 -3.55 0.33
C PRO A 66 -34.93 -2.21 0.05
N GLU A 67 -34.88 -1.29 1.02
CA GLU A 67 -34.29 0.03 0.87
C GLU A 67 -32.81 -0.03 0.47
N ILE A 68 -32.06 -1.00 1.04
CA ILE A 68 -30.64 -1.21 0.73
C ILE A 68 -30.50 -1.98 -0.57
N THR A 69 -31.29 -3.08 -0.77
CA THR A 69 -31.20 -3.87 -2.00
C THR A 69 -31.52 -3.06 -3.25
N ASP A 70 -32.52 -2.20 -3.18
CA ASP A 70 -32.89 -1.31 -4.28
C ASP A 70 -31.84 -0.22 -4.53
N ALA A 71 -31.19 0.29 -3.45
CA ALA A 71 -30.12 1.26 -3.59
C ALA A 71 -28.91 0.61 -4.31
N LEU A 72 -28.51 -0.59 -3.90
CA LEU A 72 -27.44 -1.35 -4.52
C LEU A 72 -27.78 -1.74 -5.98
N ALA A 73 -29.00 -2.17 -6.24
CA ALA A 73 -29.44 -2.52 -7.59
C ALA A 73 -29.42 -1.33 -8.57
N SER A 74 -29.67 -0.09 -8.09
CA SER A 74 -29.53 1.11 -8.91
C SER A 74 -28.11 1.36 -9.41
N GLU A 75 -27.09 0.85 -8.68
CA GLU A 75 -25.69 0.87 -9.07
C GLU A 75 -25.22 -0.42 -9.78
N GLY A 76 -26.16 -1.31 -10.13
CA GLY A 76 -25.87 -2.57 -10.79
C GLY A 76 -25.33 -3.68 -9.87
N ILE A 77 -25.39 -3.49 -8.55
CA ILE A 77 -24.93 -4.45 -7.53
C ILE A 77 -26.11 -5.29 -7.09
N VAL A 78 -26.30 -6.46 -7.68
CA VAL A 78 -27.44 -7.38 -7.42
C VAL A 78 -27.00 -8.62 -6.66
N ASP A 79 -25.89 -9.21 -7.10
CA ASP A 79 -25.39 -10.48 -6.60
C ASP A 79 -24.33 -10.29 -5.51
N ALA A 80 -24.37 -11.15 -4.49
CA ALA A 80 -23.43 -11.10 -3.39
C ALA A 80 -22.14 -11.86 -3.70
N PHE A 81 -21.02 -11.26 -3.33
CA PHE A 81 -19.72 -11.95 -3.35
C PHE A 81 -19.62 -13.01 -2.25
N PRO A 82 -18.71 -14.01 -2.37
CA PRO A 82 -18.58 -15.09 -1.40
C PRO A 82 -18.39 -14.64 0.06
N ILE A 83 -17.64 -13.56 0.31
CA ILE A 83 -17.47 -13.03 1.67
C ILE A 83 -18.78 -12.44 2.21
N GLN A 84 -19.61 -11.85 1.34
CA GLN A 84 -20.90 -11.28 1.71
C GLN A 84 -21.92 -12.40 1.98
N GLU A 85 -22.00 -13.43 1.14
CA GLU A 85 -22.84 -14.62 1.37
C GLU A 85 -22.57 -15.26 2.74
N LEU A 86 -21.30 -15.34 3.13
CA LEU A 86 -20.91 -15.97 4.39
C LEU A 86 -21.08 -15.05 5.61
N ALA A 87 -20.78 -13.76 5.47
CA ALA A 87 -20.73 -12.84 6.58
C ALA A 87 -22.09 -12.21 6.91
N LEU A 88 -22.91 -11.85 5.90
CA LEU A 88 -24.15 -11.12 6.11
C LEU A 88 -25.15 -11.83 7.04
N PRO A 89 -25.45 -13.14 6.90
CA PRO A 89 -26.40 -13.80 7.80
C PRO A 89 -25.97 -13.75 9.28
N ILE A 90 -24.65 -13.81 9.53
CA ILE A 90 -24.05 -13.76 10.86
C ILE A 90 -24.08 -12.33 11.41
N ALA A 91 -23.68 -11.36 10.57
CA ALA A 91 -23.62 -9.95 10.94
C ALA A 91 -25.00 -9.35 11.21
N LEU A 92 -26.00 -9.67 10.38
CA LEU A 92 -27.39 -9.27 10.57
C LEU A 92 -27.97 -9.86 11.86
N GLY A 93 -27.53 -11.07 12.25
CA GLY A 93 -27.86 -11.67 13.55
C GLY A 93 -27.23 -10.96 14.76
N GLY A 94 -26.36 -9.98 14.55
CA GLY A 94 -25.72 -9.19 15.60
C GLY A 94 -24.52 -9.88 16.26
N HIS A 95 -23.97 -10.92 15.64
CA HIS A 95 -22.81 -11.63 16.15
C HIS A 95 -21.50 -10.94 15.72
N ASP A 96 -20.49 -11.07 16.55
CA ASP A 96 -19.14 -10.60 16.21
C ASP A 96 -18.53 -11.47 15.11
N ILE A 97 -17.78 -10.84 14.22
CA ILE A 97 -17.18 -11.50 13.04
C ILE A 97 -15.70 -11.21 12.95
N ILE A 98 -14.95 -12.23 12.58
CA ILE A 98 -13.61 -12.08 12.00
C ILE A 98 -13.72 -12.49 10.52
N GLY A 99 -13.74 -11.51 9.63
CA GLY A 99 -13.79 -11.71 8.18
C GLY A 99 -12.39 -11.73 7.58
N GLN A 100 -11.98 -12.88 7.05
CA GLN A 100 -10.70 -13.01 6.38
C GLN A 100 -10.90 -13.05 4.86
N ALA A 101 -10.53 -11.96 4.17
CA ALA A 101 -10.61 -11.84 2.73
C ALA A 101 -9.70 -10.73 2.21
N ARG A 102 -9.23 -10.84 0.97
CA ARG A 102 -8.35 -9.87 0.30
C ARG A 102 -9.07 -8.54 0.01
N THR A 103 -8.33 -7.51 -0.35
CA THR A 103 -8.90 -6.26 -0.88
C THR A 103 -9.59 -6.52 -2.23
N GLY A 104 -10.69 -5.82 -2.51
CA GLY A 104 -11.48 -6.00 -3.74
C GLY A 104 -12.44 -7.20 -3.74
N THR A 105 -12.65 -7.87 -2.60
CA THR A 105 -13.61 -8.99 -2.48
C THR A 105 -15.00 -8.58 -1.99
N GLY A 106 -15.27 -7.27 -1.89
CA GLY A 106 -16.56 -6.74 -1.45
C GLY A 106 -16.78 -6.74 0.07
N LYS A 107 -15.72 -6.72 0.89
CA LYS A 107 -15.80 -6.67 2.36
C LYS A 107 -16.63 -5.49 2.88
N THR A 108 -16.54 -4.33 2.23
CA THR A 108 -17.25 -3.12 2.64
C THR A 108 -18.74 -3.37 2.74
N LEU A 109 -19.36 -4.00 1.75
CA LEU A 109 -20.79 -4.31 1.80
C LEU A 109 -21.10 -5.45 2.78
N ALA A 110 -20.17 -6.37 3.05
CA ALA A 110 -20.38 -7.43 4.04
C ALA A 110 -20.59 -6.88 5.45
N PHE A 111 -19.85 -5.83 5.86
CA PHE A 111 -20.09 -5.19 7.15
C PHE A 111 -21.03 -3.98 7.05
N GLY A 112 -20.97 -3.24 5.95
CA GLY A 112 -21.71 -2.00 5.76
C GLY A 112 -23.22 -2.19 5.75
N VAL A 113 -23.71 -3.20 5.02
CA VAL A 113 -25.13 -3.56 4.99
C VAL A 113 -25.63 -3.93 6.39
N ALA A 114 -24.89 -4.79 7.11
CA ALA A 114 -25.27 -5.20 8.45
C ALA A 114 -25.28 -4.03 9.45
N LEU A 115 -24.28 -3.13 9.35
CA LEU A 115 -24.18 -1.92 10.14
C LEU A 115 -25.38 -1.00 9.88
N LEU A 116 -25.72 -0.74 8.60
CA LEU A 116 -26.82 0.15 8.20
C LEU A 116 -28.19 -0.35 8.66
N GLN A 117 -28.45 -1.66 8.64
CA GLN A 117 -29.70 -2.23 9.13
C GLN A 117 -29.82 -2.22 10.65
N ARG A 118 -28.69 -2.14 11.37
CA ARG A 118 -28.68 -2.26 12.83
C ARG A 118 -28.82 -0.94 13.56
N ILE A 119 -28.41 0.17 12.95
CA ILE A 119 -28.45 1.49 13.57
C ILE A 119 -29.84 2.12 13.47
N THR A 120 -30.11 3.07 14.37
CA THR A 120 -31.30 3.92 14.29
C THR A 120 -30.91 5.25 13.68
N HIS A 121 -31.44 5.59 12.51
CA HIS A 121 -31.10 6.78 11.77
C HIS A 121 -31.61 8.07 12.45
N GLY A 122 -30.90 9.19 12.19
CA GLY A 122 -31.33 10.53 12.65
C GLY A 122 -30.94 10.87 14.09
N ARG A 123 -30.06 10.11 14.73
CA ARG A 123 -29.55 10.39 16.08
C ARG A 123 -28.51 11.51 16.10
N ALA A 124 -28.40 12.18 17.25
CA ALA A 124 -27.40 13.24 17.43
C ALA A 124 -25.96 12.73 17.56
N ARG A 125 -25.78 11.48 18.01
CA ARG A 125 -24.49 10.85 18.20
C ARG A 125 -24.33 9.64 17.29
N PRO A 126 -23.10 9.34 16.84
CA PRO A 126 -22.84 8.19 15.97
C PRO A 126 -23.15 6.88 16.72
N GLN A 127 -23.83 5.98 16.03
CA GLN A 127 -24.16 4.65 16.53
C GLN A 127 -23.26 3.57 15.94
N ALA A 128 -22.53 3.90 14.89
CA ALA A 128 -21.53 3.03 14.30
C ALA A 128 -20.22 3.77 14.06
N LEU A 129 -19.12 3.05 14.27
CA LEU A 129 -17.77 3.49 13.98
C LEU A 129 -17.06 2.48 13.10
N VAL A 130 -16.52 2.94 11.97
CA VAL A 130 -15.63 2.17 11.11
C VAL A 130 -14.23 2.77 11.20
N VAL A 131 -13.26 1.97 11.57
CA VAL A 131 -11.85 2.38 11.64
C VAL A 131 -11.11 1.79 10.46
N ALA A 132 -10.49 2.65 9.66
CA ALA A 132 -9.73 2.29 8.45
C ALA A 132 -8.29 2.81 8.55
N PRO A 133 -7.28 2.09 8.00
CA PRO A 133 -5.87 2.46 8.11
C PRO A 133 -5.49 3.73 7.36
N THR A 134 -6.17 4.02 6.26
CA THR A 134 -5.83 5.12 5.37
C THR A 134 -7.02 6.03 5.10
N ARG A 135 -6.73 7.26 4.65
CA ARG A 135 -7.74 8.27 4.31
C ARG A 135 -8.55 7.85 3.09
N GLU A 136 -7.86 7.28 2.13
CA GLU A 136 -8.42 6.83 0.85
C GLU A 136 -9.45 5.71 1.10
N LEU A 137 -9.11 4.71 1.95
CA LEU A 137 -10.05 3.67 2.33
C LEU A 137 -11.22 4.22 3.15
N ALA A 138 -10.96 5.17 4.05
CA ALA A 138 -12.04 5.79 4.82
C ALA A 138 -13.04 6.53 3.91
N LEU A 139 -12.55 7.22 2.86
CA LEU A 139 -13.41 7.86 1.86
C LEU A 139 -14.21 6.82 1.08
N GLN A 140 -13.55 5.77 0.58
CA GLN A 140 -14.20 4.71 -0.19
C GLN A 140 -15.30 4.03 0.64
N VAL A 141 -15.00 3.63 1.88
CA VAL A 141 -16.02 3.06 2.78
C VAL A 141 -17.17 4.04 3.02
N THR A 142 -16.88 5.35 3.13
CA THR A 142 -17.92 6.38 3.26
C THR A 142 -18.81 6.42 2.03
N ASP A 143 -18.25 6.41 0.84
CA ASP A 143 -18.98 6.43 -0.42
C ASP A 143 -19.84 5.17 -0.59
N ASP A 144 -19.29 3.98 -0.31
CA ASP A 144 -20.03 2.71 -0.34
C ASP A 144 -21.23 2.71 0.65
N LEU A 145 -21.03 3.25 1.87
CA LEU A 145 -22.08 3.36 2.86
C LEU A 145 -23.15 4.39 2.49
N LEU A 146 -22.78 5.49 1.83
CA LEU A 146 -23.73 6.49 1.33
C LEU A 146 -24.57 5.92 0.19
N VAL A 147 -23.98 5.14 -0.70
CA VAL A 147 -24.71 4.41 -1.74
C VAL A 147 -25.69 3.43 -1.14
N ALA A 148 -25.22 2.52 -0.30
CA ALA A 148 -26.07 1.49 0.30
C ALA A 148 -27.15 2.06 1.25
N GLY A 149 -26.82 3.11 2.00
CA GLY A 149 -27.70 3.74 3.01
C GLY A 149 -28.54 4.92 2.48
N GLY A 150 -28.42 5.28 1.18
CA GLY A 150 -29.05 6.48 0.65
C GLY A 150 -30.55 6.56 0.81
N LYS A 151 -31.27 5.45 0.57
CA LYS A 151 -32.72 5.37 0.75
C LYS A 151 -33.16 5.31 2.23
N LEU A 152 -32.23 4.99 3.14
CA LEU A 152 -32.47 5.05 4.60
C LEU A 152 -32.26 6.45 5.17
N GLY A 153 -31.71 7.39 4.38
CA GLY A 153 -31.34 8.73 4.83
C GLY A 153 -30.18 8.74 5.83
N THR A 154 -29.27 7.78 5.74
CA THR A 154 -28.11 7.62 6.63
C THR A 154 -27.12 8.76 6.44
N ARG A 155 -26.71 9.38 7.56
CA ARG A 155 -25.67 10.43 7.58
C ARG A 155 -24.33 9.80 7.93
N VAL A 156 -23.42 9.74 6.95
CA VAL A 156 -22.10 9.17 7.12
C VAL A 156 -21.06 10.29 7.05
N LEU A 157 -20.14 10.33 8.01
CA LEU A 157 -19.05 11.31 8.06
C LEU A 157 -17.70 10.62 7.99
N SER A 158 -16.85 11.05 7.03
CA SER A 158 -15.45 10.66 6.97
C SER A 158 -14.57 11.57 7.86
N VAL A 159 -13.78 10.95 8.76
CA VAL A 159 -12.92 11.61 9.74
C VAL A 159 -11.48 11.18 9.58
N TYR A 160 -10.63 12.04 8.99
CA TYR A 160 -9.23 11.72 8.73
C TYR A 160 -8.33 12.96 8.78
N GLY A 161 -7.02 12.72 8.97
CA GLY A 161 -6.05 13.79 9.08
C GLY A 161 -5.69 14.43 7.74
N GLY A 162 -5.08 15.64 7.76
CA GLY A 162 -4.66 16.37 6.57
C GLY A 162 -5.72 17.28 5.98
N ARG A 163 -6.93 17.30 6.53
CA ARG A 163 -7.98 18.31 6.28
C ARG A 163 -8.20 19.20 7.49
N ALA A 164 -8.82 20.34 7.28
CA ALA A 164 -9.26 21.24 8.36
C ALA A 164 -10.17 20.51 9.37
N TYR A 165 -10.14 20.95 10.62
CA TYR A 165 -10.96 20.35 11.67
C TYR A 165 -12.40 20.85 11.61
N GLU A 166 -12.60 22.10 11.22
CA GLU A 166 -13.83 22.84 11.32
C GLU A 166 -15.00 22.14 10.61
N PRO A 167 -14.89 21.70 9.34
CA PRO A 167 -16.00 21.00 8.67
C PRO A 167 -16.37 19.68 9.35
N GLN A 168 -15.36 18.92 9.84
CA GLN A 168 -15.63 17.67 10.54
C GLN A 168 -16.30 17.91 11.89
N ILE A 169 -15.92 18.95 12.61
CA ILE A 169 -16.54 19.32 13.91
C ILE A 169 -17.96 19.83 13.70
N GLU A 170 -18.20 20.59 12.65
CA GLU A 170 -19.53 21.12 12.31
C GLU A 170 -20.49 19.98 11.97
N ALA A 171 -20.12 19.07 11.09
CA ALA A 171 -20.91 17.88 10.78
C ALA A 171 -21.21 17.01 12.02
N LEU A 172 -20.24 16.86 12.94
CA LEU A 172 -20.46 16.14 14.21
C LEU A 172 -21.46 16.86 15.13
N ARG A 173 -21.54 18.19 15.08
CA ARG A 173 -22.54 18.97 15.85
C ARG A 173 -23.94 18.88 15.27
N GLU A 174 -24.04 18.83 13.94
CA GLU A 174 -25.31 18.62 13.24
C GLU A 174 -25.86 17.22 13.47
N GLY A 175 -25.01 16.28 13.86
CA GLY A 175 -25.33 14.90 14.12
C GLY A 175 -25.11 14.00 12.93
N VAL A 176 -24.48 12.86 13.19
CA VAL A 176 -24.17 11.83 12.20
C VAL A 176 -24.52 10.45 12.75
N ASP A 177 -24.90 9.53 11.88
CA ASP A 177 -25.31 8.18 12.28
C ASP A 177 -24.12 7.23 12.28
N VAL A 178 -23.19 7.41 11.32
CA VAL A 178 -21.99 6.59 11.13
C VAL A 178 -20.76 7.50 11.00
N VAL A 179 -19.70 7.15 11.72
CA VAL A 179 -18.38 7.77 11.53
C VAL A 179 -17.44 6.74 10.93
N VAL A 180 -16.78 7.11 9.84
CA VAL A 180 -15.71 6.33 9.22
C VAL A 180 -14.40 7.11 9.35
N GLY A 181 -13.31 6.52 9.88
CA GLY A 181 -12.13 7.35 10.03
C GLY A 181 -10.81 6.63 10.29
N THR A 182 -9.74 7.43 10.23
CA THR A 182 -8.39 6.94 10.56
C THR A 182 -8.10 7.11 12.05
N PRO A 183 -7.38 6.16 12.68
CA PRO A 183 -7.19 6.10 14.13
C PRO A 183 -6.70 7.42 14.75
N GLY A 184 -5.68 8.05 14.16
CA GLY A 184 -5.09 9.27 14.73
C GLY A 184 -6.07 10.45 14.83
N ARG A 185 -6.85 10.74 13.77
CA ARG A 185 -7.82 11.85 13.77
C ARG A 185 -9.05 11.53 14.61
N LEU A 186 -9.52 10.28 14.61
CA LEU A 186 -10.60 9.84 15.50
C LEU A 186 -10.21 10.06 16.95
N LEU A 187 -9.06 9.55 17.38
CA LEU A 187 -8.58 9.70 18.74
C LEU A 187 -8.37 11.16 19.15
N ASP A 188 -7.92 11.98 18.21
CA ASP A 188 -7.70 13.41 18.43
C ASP A 188 -9.04 14.15 18.67
N LEU A 189 -10.08 13.91 17.87
CA LEU A 189 -11.41 14.48 18.08
C LEU A 189 -12.06 13.97 19.36
N VAL A 190 -11.84 12.70 19.74
CA VAL A 190 -12.30 12.16 21.03
C VAL A 190 -11.61 12.86 22.19
N LYS A 191 -10.29 13.06 22.14
CA LYS A 191 -9.52 13.80 23.17
C LYS A 191 -9.98 15.24 23.30
N GLN A 192 -10.33 15.89 22.20
CA GLN A 192 -10.88 17.24 22.15
C GLN A 192 -12.36 17.31 22.58
N LYS A 193 -12.99 16.18 22.91
CA LYS A 193 -14.43 16.07 23.24
C LYS A 193 -15.35 16.61 22.15
N LYS A 194 -14.93 16.47 20.89
CA LYS A 194 -15.71 16.84 19.71
C LYS A 194 -16.43 15.64 19.09
N LEU A 195 -15.89 14.44 19.30
CA LEU A 195 -16.49 13.16 18.91
C LEU A 195 -16.85 12.39 20.19
N ASP A 196 -18.13 12.12 20.37
CA ASP A 196 -18.67 11.32 21.47
C ASP A 196 -19.04 9.93 20.95
N LEU A 197 -18.36 8.90 21.46
CA LEU A 197 -18.54 7.51 21.06
C LEU A 197 -19.44 6.70 22.00
N SER A 198 -20.12 7.36 22.94
CA SER A 198 -20.90 6.69 24.01
C SER A 198 -22.15 5.95 23.53
N GLU A 199 -22.62 6.21 22.30
CA GLU A 199 -23.79 5.53 21.71
C GLU A 199 -23.39 4.54 20.61
N VAL A 200 -22.08 4.29 20.39
CA VAL A 200 -21.62 3.35 19.38
C VAL A 200 -21.96 1.91 19.77
N GLY A 201 -22.91 1.34 19.04
CA GLY A 201 -23.34 -0.06 19.19
C GLY A 201 -22.73 -1.01 18.16
N VAL A 202 -22.09 -0.48 17.11
CA VAL A 202 -21.39 -1.27 16.09
C VAL A 202 -19.99 -0.70 15.84
N LEU A 203 -18.99 -1.55 15.99
CA LEU A 203 -17.59 -1.23 15.68
C LEU A 203 -17.09 -2.11 14.56
N VAL A 204 -16.49 -1.50 13.53
CA VAL A 204 -15.79 -2.21 12.46
C VAL A 204 -14.32 -1.80 12.46
N LEU A 205 -13.45 -2.79 12.41
CA LEU A 205 -12.01 -2.63 12.19
C LEU A 205 -11.70 -3.21 10.81
N ASP A 206 -11.53 -2.34 9.81
CA ASP A 206 -11.23 -2.79 8.44
C ASP A 206 -9.73 -2.70 8.13
N GLU A 207 -9.21 -3.71 7.42
CA GLU A 207 -7.78 -3.89 7.15
C GLU A 207 -6.92 -3.81 8.43
N ALA A 208 -7.28 -4.64 9.42
CA ALA A 208 -6.65 -4.61 10.74
C ALA A 208 -5.15 -4.91 10.69
N ASP A 209 -4.71 -5.82 9.83
CA ASP A 209 -3.29 -6.11 9.57
C ASP A 209 -2.52 -4.88 9.10
N ARG A 210 -3.12 -4.06 8.25
CA ARG A 210 -2.52 -2.80 7.82
C ARG A 210 -2.45 -1.75 8.93
N MET A 211 -3.45 -1.73 9.81
CA MET A 211 -3.38 -0.85 10.97
C MET A 211 -2.25 -1.25 11.92
N LEU A 212 -1.94 -2.55 12.00
CA LEU A 212 -0.75 -3.06 12.70
C LEU A 212 0.54 -2.57 12.04
N ASP A 213 0.69 -2.78 10.73
CA ASP A 213 1.87 -2.34 9.96
C ASP A 213 2.17 -0.84 10.11
N LEU A 214 1.13 -0.04 10.23
CA LEU A 214 1.21 1.42 10.41
C LEU A 214 1.42 1.84 11.86
N GLY A 215 1.46 0.90 12.79
CA GLY A 215 1.66 1.14 14.22
C GLY A 215 0.46 1.76 14.94
N PHE A 216 -0.76 1.60 14.41
CA PHE A 216 -1.98 2.19 14.96
C PHE A 216 -2.64 1.37 16.07
N LEU A 217 -2.14 0.17 16.40
CA LEU A 217 -2.76 -0.66 17.44
C LEU A 217 -2.98 0.08 18.76
N PRO A 218 -2.00 0.85 19.30
CA PRO A 218 -2.21 1.59 20.54
C PRO A 218 -3.32 2.66 20.45
N ASP A 219 -3.51 3.25 19.27
CA ASP A 219 -4.55 4.26 19.07
C ASP A 219 -5.93 3.60 18.92
N ILE A 220 -6.01 2.44 18.27
CA ILE A 220 -7.22 1.62 18.19
C ILE A 220 -7.66 1.19 19.59
N GLU A 221 -6.76 0.68 20.42
CA GLU A 221 -7.07 0.29 21.79
C GLU A 221 -7.67 1.45 22.58
N ARG A 222 -7.06 2.63 22.51
CA ARG A 222 -7.57 3.85 23.17
C ARG A 222 -8.93 4.30 22.66
N ILE A 223 -9.24 4.08 21.37
CA ILE A 223 -10.57 4.36 20.80
C ILE A 223 -11.58 3.37 21.32
N VAL A 224 -11.26 2.06 21.27
CA VAL A 224 -12.15 0.98 21.72
C VAL A 224 -12.50 1.10 23.20
N GLU A 225 -11.59 1.57 24.06
CA GLU A 225 -11.83 1.87 25.47
C GLU A 225 -12.88 2.99 25.70
N ARG A 226 -13.20 3.80 24.69
CA ARG A 226 -14.22 4.87 24.75
C ARG A 226 -15.58 4.47 24.21
N ILE A 227 -15.70 3.26 23.67
CA ILE A 227 -16.92 2.70 23.12
C ILE A 227 -17.55 1.78 24.17
N PRO A 228 -18.89 1.73 24.28
CA PRO A 228 -19.56 0.82 25.19
C PRO A 228 -19.10 -0.64 25.02
N ALA A 229 -19.03 -1.37 26.14
CA ALA A 229 -18.65 -2.79 26.12
C ALA A 229 -19.71 -3.64 25.40
N GLN A 230 -20.97 -3.29 25.53
CA GLN A 230 -22.09 -3.96 24.84
C GLN A 230 -22.22 -3.39 23.43
N ARG A 231 -21.57 -4.02 22.49
CA ARG A 231 -21.58 -3.67 21.07
C ARG A 231 -21.39 -4.91 20.21
N GLN A 232 -21.67 -4.80 18.93
CA GLN A 232 -21.19 -5.74 17.91
C GLN A 232 -19.82 -5.26 17.41
N THR A 233 -18.86 -6.18 17.33
CA THR A 233 -17.53 -5.87 16.77
C THR A 233 -17.25 -6.76 15.56
N MET A 234 -16.93 -6.16 14.43
CA MET A 234 -16.57 -6.86 13.20
C MET A 234 -15.14 -6.49 12.83
N LEU A 235 -14.26 -7.48 12.69
CA LEU A 235 -12.87 -7.30 12.30
C LEU A 235 -12.64 -7.91 10.94
N PHE A 236 -12.16 -7.13 10.00
CA PHE A 236 -11.81 -7.57 8.66
C PHE A 236 -10.30 -7.41 8.41
N SER A 237 -9.68 -8.46 7.90
CA SER A 237 -8.23 -8.48 7.64
C SER A 237 -7.90 -9.44 6.50
N ALA A 238 -6.86 -9.17 5.74
CA ALA A 238 -6.35 -10.12 4.75
C ALA A 238 -5.49 -11.20 5.44
N THR A 239 -4.70 -10.81 6.43
CA THR A 239 -3.82 -11.71 7.19
C THR A 239 -4.16 -11.67 8.68
N MET A 240 -3.75 -12.71 9.43
CA MET A 240 -4.02 -12.84 10.87
C MET A 240 -2.72 -13.06 11.66
N PRO A 241 -1.81 -12.07 11.71
CA PRO A 241 -0.63 -12.12 12.55
C PRO A 241 -1.01 -12.19 14.04
N GLY A 242 -0.05 -12.60 14.89
CA GLY A 242 -0.28 -12.85 16.31
C GLY A 242 -0.91 -11.70 17.06
N GLU A 243 -0.53 -10.47 16.72
CA GLU A 243 -1.05 -9.22 17.31
C GLU A 243 -2.53 -8.99 16.96
N ILE A 244 -2.95 -9.31 15.74
CA ILE A 244 -4.37 -9.19 15.33
C ILE A 244 -5.21 -10.29 15.99
N VAL A 245 -4.64 -11.50 16.13
CA VAL A 245 -5.29 -12.56 16.92
C VAL A 245 -5.44 -12.14 18.39
N ALA A 246 -4.43 -11.50 18.97
CA ALA A 246 -4.51 -10.99 20.34
C ALA A 246 -5.56 -9.87 20.47
N LEU A 247 -5.59 -8.93 19.51
CA LEU A 247 -6.60 -7.87 19.44
C LEU A 247 -8.02 -8.45 19.36
N SER A 248 -8.23 -9.44 18.50
CA SER A 248 -9.53 -10.09 18.34
C SER A 248 -9.99 -10.78 19.63
N ARG A 249 -9.11 -11.50 20.32
CA ARG A 249 -9.42 -12.17 21.61
C ARG A 249 -9.75 -11.17 22.71
N LYS A 250 -9.16 -9.97 22.69
CA LYS A 250 -9.35 -8.93 23.70
C LYS A 250 -10.69 -8.20 23.52
N TYR A 251 -11.13 -7.94 22.29
CA TYR A 251 -12.21 -7.01 22.00
C TYR A 251 -13.44 -7.62 21.32
N LEU A 252 -13.39 -8.86 20.84
CA LEU A 252 -14.52 -9.55 20.24
C LEU A 252 -15.10 -10.61 21.20
N THR A 253 -16.42 -10.75 21.17
CA THR A 253 -17.17 -11.70 22.01
C THR A 253 -17.65 -12.88 21.18
N ARG A 254 -16.99 -14.05 21.35
CA ARG A 254 -17.31 -15.30 20.62
C ARG A 254 -17.44 -15.09 19.11
N PRO A 255 -16.45 -14.49 18.45
CA PRO A 255 -16.57 -14.15 17.05
C PRO A 255 -16.66 -15.39 16.16
N THR A 256 -17.46 -15.29 15.11
CA THR A 256 -17.46 -16.28 14.04
C THR A 256 -16.39 -15.94 13.02
N ASN A 257 -15.52 -16.91 12.74
CA ASN A 257 -14.51 -16.75 11.69
C ASN A 257 -15.12 -17.06 10.32
N VAL A 258 -15.11 -16.09 9.44
CA VAL A 258 -15.58 -16.20 8.06
C VAL A 258 -14.38 -16.09 7.12
N ARG A 259 -14.20 -17.08 6.29
CA ARG A 259 -13.10 -17.13 5.32
C ARG A 259 -13.67 -17.38 3.94
N ALA A 260 -13.54 -16.43 3.04
CA ALA A 260 -14.08 -16.52 1.68
C ALA A 260 -13.16 -17.25 0.70
N GLU A 261 -11.89 -17.43 1.07
CA GLU A 261 -10.87 -18.06 0.23
C GLU A 261 -10.66 -19.53 0.62
N SER A 262 -10.63 -20.44 -0.36
CA SER A 262 -10.24 -21.82 -0.13
C SER A 262 -8.74 -21.91 0.21
N HIS A 263 -8.35 -22.89 1.05
CA HIS A 263 -6.94 -23.09 1.46
C HIS A 263 -5.95 -23.24 0.29
N ASN A 264 -6.44 -23.53 -0.93
CA ASN A 264 -5.61 -23.69 -2.12
C ASN A 264 -5.40 -22.38 -2.91
N GLU A 265 -6.13 -21.30 -2.59
CA GLU A 265 -5.98 -19.99 -3.25
C GLU A 265 -5.04 -19.03 -2.52
N SER A 266 -4.42 -19.47 -1.42
CA SER A 266 -3.48 -18.66 -0.65
C SER A 266 -2.12 -18.43 -1.34
N GLN A 267 -1.88 -19.10 -2.47
CA GLN A 267 -0.66 -18.95 -3.24
C GLN A 267 -0.98 -18.25 -4.55
N ALA A 268 -0.54 -17.03 -4.70
CA ALA A 268 -0.56 -16.18 -5.90
C ALA A 268 -1.95 -16.00 -6.55
N THR A 269 -2.28 -14.80 -6.90
CA THR A 269 -3.52 -14.45 -7.60
C THR A 269 -3.56 -15.23 -8.92
N PRO A 270 -4.53 -16.16 -9.16
CA PRO A 270 -4.49 -17.07 -10.31
C PRO A 270 -4.56 -16.40 -11.69
N GLN A 271 -4.80 -15.10 -11.73
CA GLN A 271 -4.99 -14.29 -12.93
C GLN A 271 -3.87 -13.27 -13.18
N VAL A 272 -2.78 -13.35 -12.42
CA VAL A 272 -1.63 -12.45 -12.60
C VAL A 272 -0.46 -13.22 -13.21
N VAL A 273 -0.12 -12.88 -14.44
CA VAL A 273 1.12 -13.34 -15.08
C VAL A 273 2.29 -12.63 -14.39
N GLN A 274 3.21 -13.41 -13.83
CA GLN A 274 4.31 -12.88 -13.05
C GLN A 274 5.63 -13.04 -13.80
N HIS A 275 6.37 -11.95 -13.90
CA HIS A 275 7.74 -11.92 -14.41
C HIS A 275 8.66 -11.40 -13.33
N VAL A 276 9.77 -12.07 -13.11
CA VAL A 276 10.76 -11.67 -12.12
C VAL A 276 12.13 -11.72 -12.76
N TRP A 277 12.81 -10.58 -12.84
CA TRP A 277 14.12 -10.44 -13.47
C TRP A 277 15.12 -9.77 -12.55
N GLN A 278 16.36 -10.20 -12.66
CA GLN A 278 17.47 -9.50 -12.06
C GLN A 278 17.86 -8.34 -12.96
N ALA A 279 17.76 -7.12 -12.46
CA ALA A 279 17.92 -5.90 -13.26
C ALA A 279 18.90 -4.93 -12.61
N HIS A 280 19.80 -4.36 -13.42
CA HIS A 280 20.74 -3.33 -12.95
C HIS A 280 20.00 -2.03 -12.63
N GLN A 281 20.31 -1.42 -11.48
CA GLN A 281 19.63 -0.22 -10.99
C GLN A 281 19.59 0.92 -12.01
N MET A 282 20.68 1.10 -12.80
CA MET A 282 20.77 2.14 -13.83
C MET A 282 19.89 1.87 -15.05
N ASP A 283 19.53 0.61 -15.31
CA ASP A 283 18.75 0.20 -16.47
C ASP A 283 17.25 0.06 -16.19
N LYS A 284 16.85 -0.07 -14.91
CA LYS A 284 15.45 -0.24 -14.51
C LYS A 284 14.51 0.82 -15.09
N ALA A 285 14.95 2.08 -15.14
CA ALA A 285 14.13 3.16 -15.71
C ALA A 285 13.90 3.00 -17.21
N GLU A 286 14.90 2.51 -17.93
CA GLU A 286 14.81 2.19 -19.36
C GLU A 286 13.90 0.98 -19.58
N MET A 287 14.06 -0.08 -18.79
CA MET A 287 13.18 -1.26 -18.83
C MET A 287 11.72 -0.87 -18.62
N VAL A 288 11.43 -0.07 -17.58
CA VAL A 288 10.05 0.40 -17.31
C VAL A 288 9.52 1.25 -18.46
N ALA A 289 10.31 2.16 -19.01
CA ALA A 289 9.89 2.99 -20.12
C ALA A 289 9.57 2.20 -21.40
N ARG A 290 10.23 1.06 -21.64
CA ARG A 290 9.92 0.14 -22.74
C ARG A 290 8.69 -0.71 -22.44
N LEU A 291 8.57 -1.25 -21.22
CA LEU A 291 7.36 -1.94 -20.75
C LEU A 291 6.12 -1.08 -20.92
N LEU A 292 6.21 0.21 -20.63
CA LEU A 292 5.08 1.14 -20.79
C LEU A 292 4.60 1.32 -22.24
N GLN A 293 5.30 0.75 -23.20
CA GLN A 293 4.94 0.73 -24.62
C GLN A 293 4.56 -0.68 -25.12
N ALA A 294 4.37 -1.64 -24.21
CA ALA A 294 3.93 -2.99 -24.52
C ALA A 294 2.51 -3.02 -25.06
N ASP A 295 2.22 -3.98 -25.96
CA ASP A 295 0.90 -4.18 -26.51
C ASP A 295 -0.11 -4.56 -25.41
N GLY A 296 -1.31 -3.97 -25.45
CA GLY A 296 -2.37 -4.22 -24.47
C GLY A 296 -2.12 -3.60 -23.08
N ARG A 297 -1.06 -2.82 -22.89
CA ARG A 297 -0.80 -2.12 -21.63
C ARG A 297 -1.83 -0.99 -21.41
N GLY A 298 -2.52 -1.04 -20.27
CA GLY A 298 -3.44 -0.01 -19.79
C GLY A 298 -2.87 0.77 -18.61
N LEU A 299 -3.65 0.98 -17.54
CA LEU A 299 -3.19 1.63 -16.34
C LEU A 299 -2.07 0.83 -15.67
N THR A 300 -1.00 1.51 -15.27
CA THR A 300 0.19 0.87 -14.69
C THR A 300 0.53 1.48 -13.34
N MET A 301 0.72 0.63 -12.33
CA MET A 301 1.24 1.04 -11.02
C MET A 301 2.70 0.63 -10.88
N VAL A 302 3.56 1.59 -10.50
CA VAL A 302 4.99 1.36 -10.25
C VAL A 302 5.29 1.56 -8.77
N PHE A 303 5.83 0.54 -8.12
CA PHE A 303 6.12 0.56 -6.69
C PHE A 303 7.58 0.84 -6.40
N CYS A 304 7.83 1.84 -5.54
CA CYS A 304 9.13 2.18 -4.99
C CYS A 304 9.10 2.15 -3.46
N GLN A 305 10.21 1.81 -2.82
CA GLN A 305 10.33 1.76 -1.36
C GLN A 305 10.35 3.16 -0.73
N THR A 306 10.96 4.14 -1.41
CA THR A 306 11.16 5.47 -0.84
C THR A 306 10.41 6.56 -1.61
N LYS A 307 9.97 7.60 -0.89
CA LYS A 307 9.33 8.79 -1.44
C LYS A 307 10.19 9.47 -2.52
N ARG A 308 11.51 9.57 -2.25
CA ARG A 308 12.48 10.15 -3.20
C ARG A 308 12.64 9.31 -4.47
N ALA A 309 12.55 7.99 -4.36
CA ALA A 309 12.55 7.12 -5.52
C ALA A 309 11.29 7.33 -6.36
N CYS A 310 10.11 7.45 -5.72
CA CYS A 310 8.85 7.75 -6.41
C CYS A 310 8.94 9.05 -7.23
N ASP A 311 9.41 10.14 -6.60
CA ASP A 311 9.55 11.44 -7.28
C ASP A 311 10.51 11.35 -8.47
N ARG A 312 11.65 10.69 -8.28
CA ARG A 312 12.66 10.54 -9.32
C ARG A 312 12.14 9.72 -10.50
N VAL A 313 11.53 8.56 -10.23
CA VAL A 313 11.00 7.67 -11.28
C VAL A 313 9.85 8.35 -12.02
N ALA A 314 8.91 8.96 -11.33
CA ALA A 314 7.81 9.68 -11.97
C ALA A 314 8.31 10.86 -12.84
N SER A 315 9.30 11.62 -12.33
CA SER A 315 9.91 12.72 -13.09
C SER A 315 10.68 12.22 -14.32
N ASP A 316 11.41 11.12 -14.22
CA ASP A 316 12.12 10.53 -15.36
C ASP A 316 11.15 10.03 -16.42
N LEU A 317 10.10 9.32 -16.03
CA LEU A 317 9.05 8.86 -16.95
C LEU A 317 8.32 10.04 -17.63
N ALA A 318 8.03 11.11 -16.89
CA ALA A 318 7.43 12.32 -17.47
C ALA A 318 8.37 13.00 -18.49
N GLN A 319 9.68 13.08 -18.22
CA GLN A 319 10.67 13.60 -19.17
C GLN A 319 10.80 12.73 -20.44
N ARG A 320 10.51 11.44 -20.32
CA ARG A 320 10.45 10.48 -21.44
C ARG A 320 9.16 10.58 -22.24
N GLY A 321 8.18 11.36 -21.76
CA GLY A 321 6.92 11.65 -22.45
C GLY A 321 5.70 10.90 -21.93
N PHE A 322 5.83 10.09 -20.86
CA PHE A 322 4.72 9.35 -20.26
C PHE A 322 3.90 10.24 -19.32
N ALA A 323 2.59 10.01 -19.26
CA ALA A 323 1.71 10.71 -18.34
C ALA A 323 1.78 10.05 -16.94
N ALA A 324 2.82 10.39 -16.19
CA ALA A 324 3.14 9.79 -14.89
C ALA A 324 2.98 10.78 -13.74
N ALA A 325 2.52 10.27 -12.58
CA ALA A 325 2.50 11.04 -11.33
C ALA A 325 3.00 10.21 -10.16
N ALA A 326 3.66 10.88 -9.19
CA ALA A 326 4.06 10.25 -7.93
C ALA A 326 2.96 10.38 -6.87
N VAL A 327 2.83 9.34 -6.01
CA VAL A 327 1.97 9.37 -4.82
C VAL A 327 2.73 8.81 -3.61
N HIS A 328 2.99 9.66 -2.63
CA HIS A 328 3.70 9.29 -1.40
C HIS A 328 3.33 10.22 -0.24
N GLY A 329 3.79 9.88 0.97
CA GLY A 329 3.38 10.56 2.20
C GLY A 329 3.85 12.00 2.38
N ASP A 330 4.78 12.53 1.56
CA ASP A 330 5.22 13.93 1.63
C ASP A 330 4.40 14.87 0.76
N LEU A 331 3.54 14.31 -0.11
CA LEU A 331 2.58 15.10 -0.87
C LEU A 331 1.46 15.58 0.05
N GLY A 332 1.00 16.82 -0.16
CA GLY A 332 -0.23 17.30 0.45
C GLY A 332 -1.44 16.45 0.04
N GLN A 333 -2.46 16.44 0.89
CA GLN A 333 -3.63 15.59 0.65
C GLN A 333 -4.33 15.93 -0.67
N GLY A 334 -4.50 17.24 -0.98
CA GLY A 334 -5.10 17.65 -2.25
C GLY A 334 -4.31 17.20 -3.48
N GLN A 335 -2.97 17.18 -3.37
CA GLN A 335 -2.11 16.69 -4.46
C GLN A 335 -2.26 15.17 -4.66
N ARG A 336 -2.39 14.42 -3.56
CA ARG A 336 -2.63 12.97 -3.63
C ARG A 336 -3.98 12.65 -4.26
N GLU A 337 -5.03 13.30 -3.78
CA GLU A 337 -6.39 13.13 -4.31
C GLU A 337 -6.46 13.53 -5.80
N ARG A 338 -5.79 14.63 -6.19
CA ARG A 338 -5.66 15.02 -7.59
C ARG A 338 -5.00 13.95 -8.45
N ALA A 339 -3.86 13.41 -8.01
CA ALA A 339 -3.15 12.36 -8.75
C ALA A 339 -3.98 11.09 -8.90
N LEU A 340 -4.70 10.69 -7.85
CA LEU A 340 -5.57 9.51 -7.86
C LEU A 340 -6.78 9.69 -8.78
N ARG A 341 -7.44 10.86 -8.75
CA ARG A 341 -8.53 11.16 -9.69
C ARG A 341 -8.04 11.17 -11.13
N ALA A 342 -6.88 11.78 -11.38
CA ALA A 342 -6.27 11.79 -12.73
C ALA A 342 -5.98 10.37 -13.23
N PHE A 343 -5.55 9.47 -12.34
CA PHE A 343 -5.27 8.08 -12.67
C PHE A 343 -6.55 7.27 -12.94
N ARG A 344 -7.56 7.38 -12.06
CA ARG A 344 -8.87 6.71 -12.26
C ARG A 344 -9.56 7.16 -13.54
N ASN A 345 -9.47 8.45 -13.87
CA ASN A 345 -10.07 9.03 -15.07
C ASN A 345 -9.20 8.83 -16.33
N GLY A 346 -8.09 8.10 -16.26
CA GLY A 346 -7.19 7.86 -17.38
C GLY A 346 -6.49 9.11 -17.93
N LYS A 347 -6.52 10.24 -17.21
CA LYS A 347 -5.77 11.46 -17.57
C LYS A 347 -4.26 11.25 -17.45
N ILE A 348 -3.84 10.40 -16.51
CA ILE A 348 -2.52 9.79 -16.42
C ILE A 348 -2.66 8.27 -16.47
N ASP A 349 -1.66 7.58 -16.97
CA ASP A 349 -1.69 6.14 -17.12
C ASP A 349 -0.58 5.41 -16.32
N VAL A 350 0.28 6.19 -15.65
CA VAL A 350 1.33 5.67 -14.78
C VAL A 350 1.27 6.31 -13.41
N LEU A 351 1.05 5.51 -12.38
CA LEU A 351 1.08 5.93 -10.99
C LEU A 351 2.30 5.35 -10.29
N VAL A 352 3.24 6.19 -9.86
CA VAL A 352 4.43 5.77 -9.11
C VAL A 352 4.19 5.98 -7.61
N ALA A 353 4.17 4.91 -6.83
CA ALA A 353 3.72 4.99 -5.44
C ALA A 353 4.62 4.24 -4.46
N THR A 354 4.64 4.71 -3.20
CA THR A 354 5.13 3.91 -2.08
C THR A 354 4.03 2.97 -1.59
N ASP A 355 4.40 1.84 -0.95
CA ASP A 355 3.45 0.88 -0.39
C ASP A 355 2.39 1.55 0.49
N VAL A 356 2.81 2.43 1.40
CA VAL A 356 1.91 3.15 2.30
C VAL A 356 0.90 4.01 1.54
N ALA A 357 1.33 4.65 0.47
CA ALA A 357 0.47 5.55 -0.31
C ALA A 357 -0.43 4.81 -1.30
N ALA A 358 0.00 3.65 -1.79
CA ALA A 358 -0.78 2.79 -2.67
C ALA A 358 -1.78 1.89 -1.92
N ARG A 359 -1.62 1.76 -0.60
CA ARG A 359 -2.54 0.99 0.25
C ARG A 359 -3.88 1.70 0.33
N GLY A 360 -4.96 0.94 0.27
CA GLY A 360 -6.32 1.49 0.29
C GLY A 360 -6.76 2.15 -1.02
N LEU A 361 -5.92 2.12 -2.06
CA LEU A 361 -6.35 2.55 -3.38
C LEU A 361 -7.19 1.45 -4.01
N ASP A 362 -8.45 1.76 -4.22
CA ASP A 362 -9.29 0.97 -5.10
C ASP A 362 -9.27 1.63 -6.48
N VAL A 363 -8.50 1.02 -7.34
CA VAL A 363 -8.42 1.39 -8.75
C VAL A 363 -8.63 0.09 -9.52
N ASP A 364 -9.76 0.02 -10.16
CA ASP A 364 -10.05 -1.01 -11.13
C ASP A 364 -9.28 -0.72 -12.42
N ASP A 365 -9.14 -1.70 -13.29
CA ASP A 365 -8.49 -1.58 -14.60
C ASP A 365 -6.96 -1.37 -14.60
N VAL A 366 -6.28 -1.62 -13.48
CA VAL A 366 -4.82 -1.70 -13.48
C VAL A 366 -4.42 -2.99 -14.21
N THR A 367 -3.80 -2.86 -15.37
CA THR A 367 -3.34 -3.99 -16.18
C THR A 367 -1.94 -4.44 -15.80
N HIS A 368 -1.08 -3.51 -15.38
CA HIS A 368 0.32 -3.79 -15.07
C HIS A 368 0.73 -3.27 -13.70
N VAL A 369 1.45 -4.11 -12.96
CA VAL A 369 2.11 -3.74 -11.71
C VAL A 369 3.61 -3.94 -11.87
N VAL A 370 4.38 -2.91 -11.58
CA VAL A 370 5.84 -2.98 -11.63
C VAL A 370 6.42 -2.77 -10.22
N ASN A 371 7.08 -3.78 -9.68
CA ASN A 371 7.93 -3.63 -8.52
C ASN A 371 9.30 -3.10 -8.99
N TYR A 372 9.45 -1.78 -9.05
CA TYR A 372 10.70 -1.11 -9.44
C TYR A 372 11.83 -1.41 -8.44
N GLU A 373 11.48 -1.45 -7.16
CA GLU A 373 12.32 -1.90 -6.06
C GLU A 373 11.71 -3.15 -5.41
N CYS A 374 12.55 -4.12 -5.05
CA CYS A 374 12.12 -5.39 -4.46
C CYS A 374 11.26 -5.14 -3.21
N PRO A 375 10.13 -5.82 -3.03
CA PRO A 375 9.33 -5.71 -1.81
C PRO A 375 10.11 -6.10 -0.56
N ASP A 376 9.68 -5.61 0.61
CA ASP A 376 10.34 -5.92 1.88
C ASP A 376 9.93 -7.28 2.46
N SER A 377 8.75 -7.79 2.09
CA SER A 377 8.18 -9.05 2.59
C SER A 377 7.32 -9.75 1.55
N ALA A 378 7.01 -11.02 1.80
CA ALA A 378 6.08 -11.82 0.99
C ALA A 378 4.67 -11.19 0.96
N ASP A 379 4.18 -10.69 2.08
CA ASP A 379 2.87 -10.02 2.16
C ASP A 379 2.85 -8.74 1.32
N THR A 380 3.93 -7.94 1.39
CA THR A 380 4.06 -6.73 0.56
C THR A 380 4.06 -7.08 -0.93
N TYR A 381 4.74 -8.15 -1.34
CA TYR A 381 4.72 -8.64 -2.71
C TYR A 381 3.31 -8.97 -3.17
N VAL A 382 2.60 -9.80 -2.42
CA VAL A 382 1.21 -10.19 -2.73
C VAL A 382 0.27 -8.97 -2.78
N HIS A 383 0.40 -8.04 -1.85
CA HIS A 383 -0.39 -6.81 -1.84
C HIS A 383 -0.14 -5.90 -3.03
N ARG A 384 1.13 -5.84 -3.53
CA ARG A 384 1.47 -5.05 -4.73
C ARG A 384 0.90 -5.69 -5.99
N ILE A 385 1.17 -6.98 -6.22
CA ILE A 385 0.69 -7.66 -7.42
C ILE A 385 -0.84 -7.77 -7.46
N GLY A 386 -1.48 -7.86 -6.28
CA GLY A 386 -2.94 -7.85 -6.15
C GLY A 386 -3.62 -6.50 -6.47
N ARG A 387 -2.88 -5.50 -6.99
CA ARG A 387 -3.46 -4.29 -7.61
C ARG A 387 -3.91 -4.53 -9.04
N THR A 388 -3.50 -5.62 -9.66
CA THR A 388 -3.96 -6.08 -10.98
C THR A 388 -4.63 -7.45 -10.86
N GLY A 389 -5.23 -7.95 -11.94
CA GLY A 389 -5.91 -9.25 -11.96
C GLY A 389 -7.20 -9.29 -11.14
N ARG A 390 -7.93 -8.16 -11.03
CA ARG A 390 -9.18 -8.06 -10.27
C ARG A 390 -10.40 -8.33 -11.11
N ALA A 391 -11.49 -8.74 -10.45
CA ALA A 391 -12.82 -8.93 -11.03
C ALA A 391 -12.82 -9.85 -12.28
N GLY A 392 -11.98 -10.91 -12.29
CA GLY A 392 -11.92 -11.85 -13.40
C GLY A 392 -11.10 -11.39 -14.61
N LYS A 393 -10.44 -10.22 -14.53
CA LYS A 393 -9.52 -9.72 -15.57
C LYS A 393 -8.12 -10.30 -15.37
N GLU A 394 -7.39 -10.51 -16.45
CA GLU A 394 -5.98 -10.86 -16.41
C GLU A 394 -5.12 -9.65 -16.09
N GLY A 395 -3.99 -9.85 -15.39
CA GLY A 395 -3.05 -8.82 -15.04
C GLY A 395 -1.60 -9.27 -15.21
N THR A 396 -0.70 -8.33 -15.42
CA THR A 396 0.74 -8.59 -15.54
C THR A 396 1.49 -7.93 -14.38
N SER A 397 2.37 -8.69 -13.73
CA SER A 397 3.26 -8.22 -12.68
C SER A 397 4.72 -8.40 -13.10
N VAL A 398 5.51 -7.34 -12.99
CA VAL A 398 6.94 -7.35 -13.29
C VAL A 398 7.71 -6.94 -12.03
N THR A 399 8.66 -7.76 -11.61
CA THR A 399 9.51 -7.49 -10.45
C THR A 399 10.97 -7.39 -10.88
N LEU A 400 11.58 -6.23 -10.62
CA LEU A 400 12.96 -5.92 -10.96
C LEU A 400 13.85 -6.02 -9.73
N VAL A 401 14.49 -7.16 -9.55
CA VAL A 401 15.34 -7.47 -8.39
C VAL A 401 16.76 -6.95 -8.65
N ASP A 402 17.26 -6.12 -7.74
CA ASP A 402 18.65 -5.66 -7.78
C ASP A 402 19.60 -6.74 -7.21
N TRP A 403 20.87 -6.68 -7.53
CA TRP A 403 21.89 -7.58 -6.96
C TRP A 403 21.91 -7.56 -5.43
N SER A 404 21.75 -6.39 -4.85
CA SER A 404 21.65 -6.22 -3.39
C SER A 404 20.42 -6.86 -2.76
N ASP A 405 19.36 -7.06 -3.54
CA ASP A 405 18.07 -7.55 -3.09
C ASP A 405 17.86 -9.06 -3.31
N LEU A 406 18.79 -9.75 -3.96
CA LEU A 406 18.69 -11.18 -4.28
C LEU A 406 18.43 -12.06 -3.05
N ALA A 407 19.08 -11.75 -1.91
CA ALA A 407 18.87 -12.50 -0.67
C ALA A 407 17.44 -12.31 -0.14
N ARG A 408 16.92 -11.09 -0.19
CA ARG A 408 15.54 -10.75 0.21
C ARG A 408 14.54 -11.42 -0.73
N TRP A 409 14.78 -11.33 -2.04
CA TRP A 409 13.93 -11.99 -3.03
C TRP A 409 13.86 -13.51 -2.82
N LYS A 410 14.99 -14.16 -2.58
CA LYS A 410 15.05 -15.60 -2.32
C LYS A 410 14.20 -16.00 -1.12
N LEU A 411 14.19 -15.18 -0.07
CA LEU A 411 13.33 -15.39 1.10
C LEU A 411 11.85 -15.26 0.74
N ILE A 412 11.46 -14.21 0.00
CA ILE A 412 10.08 -13.98 -0.47
C ILE A 412 9.63 -15.15 -1.35
N ASN A 413 10.45 -15.51 -2.33
CA ASN A 413 10.18 -16.62 -3.24
C ASN A 413 9.97 -17.95 -2.49
N GLY A 414 10.83 -18.26 -1.52
CA GLY A 414 10.71 -19.47 -0.70
C GLY A 414 9.47 -19.47 0.20
N THR A 415 9.10 -18.32 0.78
CA THR A 415 7.91 -18.18 1.61
C THR A 415 6.62 -18.39 0.82
N LEU A 416 6.58 -17.93 -0.43
CA LEU A 416 5.41 -18.02 -1.31
C LEU A 416 5.41 -19.27 -2.20
N GLY A 417 6.51 -20.06 -2.21
CA GLY A 417 6.63 -21.24 -3.06
C GLY A 417 6.62 -20.92 -4.55
N LEU A 418 7.20 -19.77 -4.96
CA LEU A 418 7.26 -19.36 -6.36
C LEU A 418 8.44 -20.01 -7.08
N ASP A 419 8.34 -20.12 -8.41
CA ASP A 419 9.37 -20.73 -9.27
C ASP A 419 10.44 -19.75 -9.78
N PHE A 420 10.67 -18.62 -9.06
CA PHE A 420 11.60 -17.56 -9.45
C PHE A 420 12.79 -17.43 -8.49
N ALA A 421 13.30 -18.58 -7.99
CA ALA A 421 14.38 -18.58 -6.99
C ALA A 421 15.68 -17.96 -7.48
N ALA A 422 15.96 -18.04 -8.77
CA ALA A 422 17.10 -17.44 -9.46
C ALA A 422 16.60 -16.60 -10.64
N PRO A 423 16.24 -15.31 -10.41
CA PRO A 423 15.79 -14.44 -11.48
C PRO A 423 16.85 -14.30 -12.58
N GLU A 424 16.43 -14.40 -13.84
CA GLU A 424 17.30 -14.24 -15.00
C GLU A 424 17.83 -12.80 -15.08
N GLU A 425 19.14 -12.65 -15.33
CA GLU A 425 19.76 -11.35 -15.55
C GLU A 425 19.26 -10.76 -16.86
N THR A 426 18.61 -9.60 -16.75
CA THR A 426 17.83 -9.01 -17.83
C THR A 426 18.14 -7.52 -17.96
N TYR A 427 18.35 -7.11 -19.19
CA TYR A 427 18.55 -5.72 -19.56
C TYR A 427 17.40 -5.19 -20.42
N SER A 428 17.30 -3.87 -20.53
CA SER A 428 16.31 -3.20 -21.38
C SER A 428 16.40 -3.62 -22.86
N THR A 429 17.51 -4.22 -23.29
CA THR A 429 17.76 -4.70 -24.65
C THR A 429 17.62 -6.21 -24.83
N SER A 430 17.32 -6.96 -23.77
CA SER A 430 17.22 -8.42 -23.81
C SER A 430 16.02 -8.88 -24.64
N GLU A 431 16.21 -9.79 -25.58
CA GLU A 431 15.14 -10.27 -26.48
C GLU A 431 13.99 -10.94 -25.73
N HIS A 432 14.30 -11.76 -24.70
CA HIS A 432 13.28 -12.42 -23.87
C HIS A 432 12.40 -11.40 -23.12
N PHE A 433 12.93 -10.23 -22.75
CA PHE A 433 12.16 -9.16 -22.12
C PHE A 433 11.08 -8.61 -23.07
N TYR A 434 11.45 -8.38 -24.34
CA TYR A 434 10.50 -7.95 -25.36
C TYR A 434 9.45 -9.00 -25.66
N ALA A 435 9.87 -10.25 -25.84
CA ALA A 435 8.98 -11.36 -26.15
C ALA A 435 7.99 -11.63 -25.03
N ALA A 436 8.44 -11.62 -23.76
CA ALA A 436 7.61 -11.94 -22.62
C ALA A 436 6.53 -10.87 -22.34
N LEU A 437 6.78 -9.61 -22.69
CA LEU A 437 5.87 -8.50 -22.44
C LEU A 437 5.14 -7.97 -23.67
N GLY A 438 5.38 -8.56 -24.85
CA GLY A 438 4.80 -8.05 -26.10
C GLY A 438 5.28 -6.62 -26.44
N ILE A 439 6.55 -6.30 -26.18
CA ILE A 439 7.09 -4.99 -26.50
C ILE A 439 7.47 -4.95 -27.98
N PRO A 440 6.96 -3.99 -28.78
CA PRO A 440 7.30 -3.89 -30.21
C PRO A 440 8.79 -3.75 -30.46
N ALA A 441 9.30 -4.43 -31.47
CA ALA A 441 10.70 -4.35 -31.85
C ALA A 441 11.11 -2.90 -32.20
N GLY A 442 12.31 -2.48 -31.74
CA GLY A 442 12.80 -1.12 -31.95
C GLY A 442 12.26 -0.09 -30.96
N THR A 443 11.43 -0.49 -29.98
CA THR A 443 10.96 0.38 -28.90
C THR A 443 12.15 0.96 -28.13
N THR A 444 12.16 2.27 -27.96
CA THR A 444 13.14 2.99 -27.15
C THR A 444 12.56 3.38 -25.80
N GLY A 445 13.41 3.75 -24.84
CA GLY A 445 12.96 4.24 -23.53
C GLY A 445 12.36 5.65 -23.55
N LYS A 446 11.82 6.11 -24.66
CA LYS A 446 11.13 7.40 -24.82
C LYS A 446 9.89 7.20 -25.68
N LEU A 447 8.79 7.75 -25.22
CA LEU A 447 7.55 7.73 -25.99
C LEU A 447 7.75 8.50 -27.31
N PRO A 448 7.33 7.94 -28.47
CA PRO A 448 7.34 8.64 -29.76
C PRO A 448 6.68 10.02 -29.69
N LYS A 449 7.18 10.97 -30.44
CA LYS A 449 6.66 12.37 -30.37
C LYS A 449 5.18 12.45 -30.72
N GLU A 450 4.71 11.60 -31.60
CA GLU A 450 3.35 11.53 -32.09
C GLU A 450 2.36 11.10 -30.98
N GLN A 451 2.83 10.26 -30.04
CA GLN A 451 2.01 9.75 -28.92
C GLN A 451 2.12 10.61 -27.64
N ARG A 452 3.04 11.59 -27.62
CA ARG A 452 3.17 12.51 -26.48
C ARG A 452 1.98 13.46 -26.44
N GLY A 453 1.29 13.51 -25.32
CA GLY A 453 0.13 14.36 -25.14
C GLY A 453 -1.21 13.70 -25.51
N GLU A 454 -1.25 12.43 -25.88
CA GLU A 454 -2.50 11.67 -26.02
C GLU A 454 -3.28 11.65 -24.70
N ARG A 455 -2.59 11.60 -23.56
CA ARG A 455 -3.18 11.76 -22.24
C ARG A 455 -3.18 13.21 -21.82
N ALA A 456 -4.28 13.65 -21.23
CA ALA A 456 -4.46 15.03 -20.77
C ALA A 456 -3.44 15.46 -19.69
N GLY A 457 -2.83 14.49 -19.01
CA GLY A 457 -1.82 14.72 -17.97
C GLY A 457 -2.39 15.17 -16.63
N LEU A 458 -1.51 15.25 -15.63
CA LEU A 458 -1.91 15.63 -14.26
C LEU A 458 -2.49 17.06 -14.20
N ASP A 459 -2.01 17.97 -15.06
CA ASP A 459 -2.44 19.38 -15.06
C ASP A 459 -3.87 19.59 -15.57
N ALA A 460 -4.44 18.58 -16.24
CA ALA A 460 -5.85 18.58 -16.64
C ALA A 460 -6.82 18.25 -15.48
N GLU A 461 -6.31 17.87 -14.30
CA GLU A 461 -7.10 17.64 -13.09
C GLU A 461 -6.97 18.82 -12.15
N GLU A 462 -8.08 19.32 -11.61
CA GLU A 462 -8.07 20.46 -10.70
C GLU A 462 -7.53 20.08 -9.31
N LEU A 463 -6.76 20.99 -8.73
CA LEU A 463 -6.34 20.90 -7.33
C LEU A 463 -7.41 21.58 -6.47
N GLU A 464 -8.19 20.80 -5.75
CA GLU A 464 -9.18 21.31 -4.81
C GLU A 464 -8.49 21.90 -3.57
N ASP A 465 -9.00 23.02 -3.09
CA ASP A 465 -8.65 23.56 -1.77
C ASP A 465 -9.45 22.80 -0.70
N ILE A 466 -8.82 21.79 -0.13
CA ILE A 466 -9.42 20.94 0.91
C ILE A 466 -9.15 21.46 2.33
N GLY A 467 -8.65 22.69 2.49
CA GLY A 467 -8.31 23.27 3.79
C GLY A 467 -7.23 22.48 4.52
N GLU A 468 -6.12 22.15 3.86
CA GLU A 468 -5.05 21.31 4.45
C GLU A 468 -4.49 21.88 5.74
N THR A 469 -4.40 21.06 6.78
CA THR A 469 -3.68 21.37 8.02
C THR A 469 -2.26 20.82 7.93
N GLY A 470 -1.29 21.64 7.55
CA GLY A 470 0.12 21.26 7.46
C GLY A 470 0.97 22.31 6.75
N LYS A 471 2.29 22.24 6.88
CA LYS A 471 3.22 23.07 6.13
C LYS A 471 3.27 22.59 4.68
N THR A 472 2.48 23.17 3.81
CA THR A 472 2.68 23.04 2.37
C THR A 472 4.02 23.67 2.00
N ARG A 473 4.95 22.89 1.46
CA ARG A 473 6.09 23.45 0.72
C ARG A 473 5.51 24.14 -0.50
N SER A 474 5.56 25.46 -0.51
CA SER A 474 5.18 26.23 -1.68
C SER A 474 5.97 25.74 -2.88
N ALA A 475 5.28 25.16 -3.84
CA ALA A 475 5.84 24.86 -5.15
C ALA A 475 6.38 26.18 -5.73
N HIS A 476 7.67 26.21 -6.05
CA HIS A 476 8.27 27.29 -6.80
C HIS A 476 7.54 27.36 -8.14
N ARG A 477 6.72 28.39 -8.31
CA ARG A 477 6.23 28.79 -9.62
C ARG A 477 7.45 29.14 -10.47
N HIS A 478 7.81 28.26 -11.38
CA HIS A 478 8.59 28.61 -12.54
C HIS A 478 7.69 29.47 -13.42
N GLY A 479 7.89 30.76 -13.33
CA GLY A 479 7.25 31.70 -14.22
C GLY A 479 7.80 31.51 -15.63
N ASP A 480 6.97 31.00 -16.48
CA ASP A 480 7.17 31.04 -17.92
C ASP A 480 7.11 32.49 -18.37
N ARG A 481 8.21 32.95 -18.98
CA ARG A 481 8.31 34.26 -19.60
C ARG A 481 7.92 34.09 -21.04
N ASP A 482 6.66 34.22 -21.32
CA ASP A 482 6.22 34.51 -22.69
C ASP A 482 6.45 35.99 -23.01
N ARG A 483 7.24 36.18 -24.05
CA ARG A 483 7.43 37.48 -24.72
C ARG A 483 6.26 37.67 -25.65
N ASP A 484 5.48 38.73 -25.41
CA ASP A 484 4.95 39.47 -26.56
C ASP A 484 4.76 40.95 -26.24
N ARG A 485 5.01 41.69 -27.29
CA ARG A 485 5.10 43.15 -27.43
C ARG A 485 3.76 43.83 -27.12
N ASP A 486 3.75 44.95 -26.39
CA ASP A 486 3.31 46.20 -27.03
C ASP A 486 3.64 47.44 -26.18
N ARG A 487 3.73 48.56 -26.89
CA ARG A 487 4.32 49.85 -26.62
C ARG A 487 3.49 50.74 -25.68
N ASP A 488 4.27 51.66 -25.07
CA ASP A 488 3.90 53.00 -24.63
C ASP A 488 3.09 53.23 -23.35
N ARG A 489 3.82 53.64 -22.31
CA ARG A 489 3.64 54.90 -21.58
C ARG A 489 4.55 55.04 -20.33
N PRO A 490 4.92 56.28 -19.88
CA PRO A 490 6.16 56.53 -19.18
C PRO A 490 6.10 56.37 -17.64
N ALA A 491 7.25 56.04 -17.13
CA ALA A 491 7.56 55.80 -15.72
C ALA A 491 7.39 57.02 -14.82
N ARG A 492 6.73 56.84 -13.69
CA ARG A 492 6.96 57.63 -12.47
C ARG A 492 7.71 56.77 -11.46
N ARG A 493 9.01 57.00 -11.37
CA ARG A 493 9.87 56.45 -10.34
C ARG A 493 9.50 57.06 -8.98
N ARG A 494 9.08 56.21 -8.01
CA ARG A 494 9.22 56.49 -6.58
C ARG A 494 10.30 55.59 -6.02
N ARG A 495 11.48 56.17 -5.82
CA ARG A 495 12.56 55.62 -5.00
C ARG A 495 12.10 55.61 -3.54
N ARG A 496 12.06 54.48 -2.87
CA ARG A 496 12.09 54.37 -1.42
C ARG A 496 13.49 53.93 -1.01
N SER A 497 14.25 54.87 -0.44
CA SER A 497 15.50 54.62 0.25
C SER A 497 15.19 54.07 1.64
N ARG A 498 15.79 52.95 1.98
CA ARG A 498 15.81 52.42 3.38
C ARG A 498 17.08 52.92 4.04
N ALA A 499 16.96 53.79 5.06
CA ALA A 499 18.05 54.18 5.93
C ALA A 499 18.34 53.05 6.93
N ARG A 500 19.62 52.75 7.12
CA ARG A 500 20.10 51.85 8.22
C ARG A 500 20.39 52.68 9.46
N THR A 501 19.81 52.29 10.59
CA THR A 501 20.11 52.86 11.90
C THR A 501 20.86 51.86 12.75
N ARG A 502 21.87 52.34 13.47
CA ARG A 502 22.58 51.62 14.52
C ARG A 502 22.55 52.50 15.78
N GLY A 503 21.89 51.99 16.83
CA GLY A 503 21.89 52.68 18.12
C GLY A 503 21.03 53.93 18.22
N GLY A 504 19.91 54.05 17.51
CA GLY A 504 18.88 55.06 17.76
C GLY A 504 19.22 56.51 17.42
N LYS A 505 20.32 56.79 16.71
CA LYS A 505 20.63 58.14 16.20
C LYS A 505 21.03 58.10 14.72
N PRO A 506 20.60 59.10 13.89
CA PRO A 506 20.99 59.19 12.49
C PRO A 506 22.43 59.68 12.33
N VAL A 507 23.15 59.16 11.31
CA VAL A 507 24.50 59.61 10.95
C VAL A 507 24.40 60.28 9.58
N ASP A 508 24.78 61.56 9.56
CA ASP A 508 24.84 62.38 8.35
C ASP A 508 26.09 62.04 7.53
N ALA A 509 25.92 61.92 6.22
CA ALA A 509 26.99 61.71 5.27
C ALA A 509 27.51 63.05 4.77
N ALA A 510 28.75 63.38 5.08
CA ALA A 510 29.47 64.49 4.46
C ALA A 510 30.27 64.00 3.25
N ALA A 511 30.23 64.84 2.21
CA ALA A 511 30.87 64.68 0.94
C ALA A 511 32.39 64.75 0.98
N HIS A 512 33.07 64.00 0.10
CA HIS A 512 34.30 64.48 -0.54
C HIS A 512 34.43 63.87 -1.95
N GLU A 513 34.62 64.78 -2.89
CA GLU A 513 34.98 64.56 -4.29
C GLU A 513 36.47 64.22 -4.41
N GLY A 514 36.83 63.60 -5.54
CA GLY A 514 38.16 63.68 -6.08
C GLY A 514 38.73 62.37 -6.63
N GLY A 515 38.63 62.12 -7.89
CA GLY A 515 39.72 62.25 -8.85
C GLY A 515 40.43 60.95 -9.27
N ALA A 516 40.29 60.68 -10.58
CA ALA A 516 41.32 60.22 -11.51
C ALA A 516 41.72 58.71 -11.59
N GLU A 517 41.28 58.12 -12.68
CA GLU A 517 42.08 57.46 -13.80
C GLU A 517 43.38 56.70 -13.52
N ARG A 518 43.42 55.50 -14.04
CA ARG A 518 44.37 54.83 -14.97
C ARG A 518 44.46 53.35 -14.67
N SER A 519 44.01 52.50 -15.54
CA SER A 519 44.61 51.81 -16.71
C SER A 519 45.85 50.97 -16.41
N LEU A 520 45.79 49.79 -16.97
CA LEU A 520 46.82 48.93 -17.59
C LEU A 520 47.26 47.66 -16.86
N THR A 521 46.87 46.56 -17.42
CA THR A 521 47.62 45.46 -18.09
C THR A 521 48.42 44.44 -17.27
N ARG A 522 48.09 43.18 -17.62
CA ARG A 522 48.99 42.07 -17.97
C ARG A 522 50.04 41.66 -16.91
N ASP A 523 50.32 40.43 -16.65
CA ASP A 523 50.61 39.20 -17.42
C ASP A 523 50.92 38.04 -16.46
N GLU A 524 50.52 36.88 -16.93
CA GLU A 524 51.23 35.60 -17.00
C GLU A 524 52.21 35.17 -15.91
N THR A 525 52.06 33.94 -15.44
CA THR A 525 52.93 32.76 -15.66
C THR A 525 52.94 31.83 -14.47
N ALA A 526 52.65 30.58 -14.76
CA ALA A 526 53.06 29.43 -13.97
C ALA A 526 54.57 29.22 -14.11
N PRO A 527 55.26 28.43 -13.31
CA PRO A 527 55.26 27.01 -13.54
C PRO A 527 55.49 26.07 -12.31
N ALA A 528 55.25 24.83 -12.60
CA ALA A 528 55.60 23.56 -12.05
C ALA A 528 56.88 23.39 -11.21
N GLY A 529 56.86 22.36 -10.34
CA GLY A 529 58.06 21.80 -9.73
C GLY A 529 57.72 20.56 -8.87
N GLU A 530 58.11 19.41 -9.41
CA GLU A 530 58.15 18.08 -8.80
C GLU A 530 59.02 18.00 -7.57
N ALA A 531 58.74 17.03 -6.64
CA ALA A 531 59.61 15.87 -6.41
C ALA A 531 59.36 15.22 -5.03
N ALA A 532 59.03 13.98 -5.07
CA ALA A 532 59.56 12.79 -4.43
C ALA A 532 60.21 12.89 -3.02
N GLY A 533 59.86 11.93 -2.16
CA GLY A 533 60.68 11.53 -1.02
C GLY A 533 59.95 10.54 -0.08
N GLU A 534 60.36 9.29 -0.18
CA GLU A 534 60.09 8.14 0.65
C GLU A 534 60.49 8.32 2.12
N GLY A 535 59.86 7.56 3.01
CA GLY A 535 60.40 7.35 4.33
C GLY A 535 59.46 6.62 5.30
N GLU A 536 59.72 5.33 5.43
CA GLU A 536 59.16 4.41 6.43
C GLU A 536 59.41 4.83 7.89
N ARG A 537 58.51 4.44 8.79
CA ARG A 537 58.65 3.57 9.98
C ARG A 537 57.78 3.93 11.16
N SER A 538 56.99 2.94 11.49
CA SER A 538 56.74 2.32 12.81
C SER A 538 56.42 3.14 14.03
N GLY A 539 55.37 2.68 14.72
CA GLY A 539 55.35 2.73 16.19
C GLY A 539 54.01 3.15 16.79
N GLY A 540 53.30 2.20 17.35
CA GLY A 540 52.02 2.24 17.97
C GLY A 540 51.80 3.22 19.10
N SER A 541 50.55 3.52 19.35
CA SER A 541 50.00 3.56 20.70
C SER A 541 48.48 3.78 20.66
N VAL A 542 47.79 2.97 21.41
CA VAL A 542 46.36 2.96 21.73
C VAL A 542 46.04 4.23 22.55
N ALA A 543 44.98 4.95 22.16
CA ALA A 543 44.34 5.92 23.06
C ALA A 543 42.81 5.92 22.82
N THR A 544 42.12 5.37 23.79
CA THR A 544 40.69 5.35 23.98
C THR A 544 40.10 6.75 24.13
N GLY A 545 39.26 7.17 23.19
CA GLY A 545 38.51 8.43 23.25
C GLY A 545 37.15 8.25 23.94
N ARG A 546 37.02 8.77 25.14
CA ARG A 546 35.77 8.90 25.91
C ARG A 546 34.80 9.86 25.21
N LYS A 547 33.62 9.38 24.90
CA LYS A 547 32.46 10.21 24.51
C LYS A 547 31.92 10.95 25.73
N ARG A 548 31.93 12.27 25.70
CA ARG A 548 31.26 13.15 26.69
C ARG A 548 29.77 13.25 26.30
N THR A 549 28.90 12.65 27.10
CA THR A 549 27.46 12.90 27.13
C THR A 549 27.18 14.17 27.91
N ARG A 550 26.58 15.18 27.29
CA ARG A 550 26.01 16.34 27.94
C ARG A 550 24.62 16.01 28.46
N SER A 551 24.45 15.88 29.76
CA SER A 551 23.14 15.86 30.41
C SER A 551 22.64 17.31 30.60
N ARG A 552 21.42 17.59 30.15
CA ARG A 552 20.71 18.85 30.47
C ARG A 552 19.98 18.68 31.79
N ARG A 553 20.43 19.42 32.82
CA ARG A 553 19.70 19.61 34.08
C ARG A 553 18.49 20.52 33.84
N ARG A 554 17.33 20.08 34.28
CA ARG A 554 16.13 20.93 34.41
C ARG A 554 16.08 21.48 35.81
N THR A 555 16.01 22.80 35.93
CA THR A 555 15.68 23.50 37.18
C THR A 555 14.26 24.05 37.11
N ARG A 556 13.54 23.94 38.19
CA ARG A 556 12.25 24.59 38.42
C ARG A 556 12.46 25.50 39.66
N SER A 557 12.29 26.80 39.46
CA SER A 557 12.34 27.85 40.51
C SER A 557 13.56 27.84 41.44
N GLY A 558 14.74 27.98 40.87
CA GLY A 558 15.90 28.61 41.54
C GLY A 558 16.50 27.94 42.79
N GLN A 559 16.09 26.74 43.19
CA GLN A 559 16.74 26.04 44.33
C GLN A 559 17.02 24.56 43.99
N PRO A 560 18.18 24.00 44.43
CA PRO A 560 18.53 22.61 44.23
C PRO A 560 17.83 21.69 45.22
N VAL A 561 17.31 20.53 44.75
CA VAL A 561 16.72 19.47 45.59
C VAL A 561 17.83 18.48 45.94
N ALA A 562 17.98 18.15 47.20
CA ALA A 562 18.94 17.18 47.73
C ALA A 562 18.50 15.75 47.46
N GLU A 563 19.48 14.90 47.17
CA GLU A 563 19.33 13.45 47.03
C GLU A 563 19.07 12.81 48.41
N GLY A 564 18.03 12.02 48.52
CA GLY A 564 17.71 11.18 49.69
C GLY A 564 18.02 9.74 49.45
N GLU A 565 18.59 9.16 50.43
CA GLU A 565 19.21 7.87 50.64
C GLU A 565 18.41 6.63 50.20
N ALA A 566 19.20 5.63 49.85
CA ALA A 566 18.81 4.24 49.70
C ALA A 566 18.63 3.55 51.07
N ALA A 567 17.68 2.67 51.18
CA ALA A 567 17.59 1.72 52.27
C ALA A 567 17.10 0.34 51.76
N PRO A 568 17.36 -0.75 52.48
CA PRO A 568 17.85 -1.99 51.93
C PRO A 568 16.81 -3.13 51.82
N ALA A 569 17.26 -4.20 51.18
CA ALA A 569 16.56 -5.47 51.01
C ALA A 569 16.45 -6.25 52.35
N ALA A 570 15.33 -6.97 52.51
CA ALA A 570 15.21 -8.21 53.31
C ALA A 570 14.05 -9.02 52.68
N SER A 571 14.30 -10.14 52.07
CA SER A 571 14.48 -11.50 52.51
C SER A 571 13.26 -12.18 53.15
N GLU A 572 12.80 -13.24 52.43
CA GLU A 572 12.27 -14.52 52.92
C GLU A 572 11.04 -14.60 53.85
N ALA A 573 10.00 -15.34 53.49
CA ALA A 573 9.80 -16.73 53.79
C ALA A 573 8.35 -17.16 53.56
N GLN A 574 8.18 -18.19 52.79
CA GLN A 574 7.50 -19.45 53.01
C GLN A 574 6.12 -19.52 53.71
N GLN A 575 5.26 -20.22 53.01
CA GLN A 575 4.45 -21.41 53.42
C GLN A 575 2.95 -21.24 53.64
N THR A 576 2.29 -22.04 52.79
CA THR A 576 1.14 -22.93 53.07
C THR A 576 -0.21 -22.31 53.50
N ALA A 577 -1.19 -22.46 52.66
CA ALA A 577 -2.34 -23.36 52.73
C ALA A 577 -3.15 -23.25 51.43
#